data_27b2fbe68d6430b79267f2faf1903839
#
_entry.id   27b2fbe68d6430b79267f2faf1903839
#
_cell.length_a   1.000
_cell.length_b   1.000
_cell.length_c   1.000
_cell.angle_alpha   90.00
_cell.angle_beta   90.00
_cell.angle_gamma   90.00
#
_symmetry.space_group_name_H-M   'P 1'
#
loop_
_entity.id
_entity.type
_entity.pdbx_description
1 polymer ?
#
loop_
_entity_poly.entity_id
_entity_poly.type
_entity_poly.pdbx_seq_one_letter_code
_entity_poly.pdbx_strand_id
1 'polypeptide(L)'
;MRLKSNRGSVTIVAFLLMGMLLLLGMAVMKTSDDEVTIAGNEMQEMRAFYAAEAGLERATASLQTEYDSTGLPTLSVPEGEENINGCAVSYSAQDNGPATQRPLSQGELAGLNALVKEYSIVSTGVSSTDNAQVELSRKLEAALVPIFQFAVFYGNDLEIAPGADMTLMGRVHSNGNLYLQANTSLKMESFVTASGNIYYGRKGPGSAGGGDVQIKNGTGAYVSMKDGSGWLDAHDSYWYNESIARWQGRVRDESHGVKELNLPLSGADEPHKIIERAAGNPDSYENKATLIIKDGVVRRKNSSGVWQDVTAAMTAAGAITYTNNKFYDQREAKWVDCTEIDVKKMNDNGYGPTNGVVYFSDEISGASDWPALRLTNGSELGGGLTVASENPLYTLGDFNSVNKKPVSLMADAVTFLSNQWKAKNFDTL
;
A
#
# COMPACT_ATOMS: atom_id res chain seq x y z
N MET A 1 26.21 46.80 -94.08
CA MET A 1 25.48 46.38 -92.88
C MET A 1 26.48 46.36 -91.75
N ARG A 2 26.41 47.32 -90.85
CA ARG A 2 27.38 47.40 -89.71
C ARG A 2 26.77 46.63 -88.49
N LEU A 3 27.35 45.53 -88.18
CA LEU A 3 27.02 44.81 -86.93
C LEU A 3 27.41 45.67 -85.73
N LYS A 4 26.44 46.23 -85.00
CA LYS A 4 26.65 46.90 -83.70
C LYS A 4 27.25 45.89 -82.71
N SER A 5 28.44 46.20 -82.28
CA SER A 5 29.14 45.38 -81.23
C SER A 5 28.38 45.51 -79.89
N ASN A 6 27.79 44.45 -79.42
CA ASN A 6 27.15 44.37 -78.13
C ASN A 6 28.11 44.10 -76.94
N ARG A 7 29.37 44.51 -77.06
CA ARG A 7 30.47 44.21 -76.06
C ARG A 7 30.24 44.93 -74.72
N GLY A 8 29.43 46.03 -74.65
CA GLY A 8 29.17 46.75 -73.39
C GLY A 8 28.03 46.15 -72.55
N SER A 9 27.08 45.43 -73.18
CA SER A 9 25.94 44.87 -72.45
C SER A 9 26.31 43.62 -71.64
N VAL A 10 27.27 42.82 -72.10
CA VAL A 10 27.70 41.61 -71.41
C VAL A 10 28.41 41.94 -70.07
N THR A 11 29.19 43.02 -70.01
CA THR A 11 29.90 43.49 -68.82
C THR A 11 28.90 43.97 -67.76
N ILE A 12 27.83 44.68 -68.18
CA ILE A 12 26.81 45.16 -67.28
C ILE A 12 26.00 43.95 -66.69
N VAL A 13 25.67 42.98 -67.53
CA VAL A 13 24.99 41.74 -67.07
C VAL A 13 25.89 40.93 -66.11
N ALA A 14 27.22 40.85 -66.41
CA ALA A 14 28.16 40.18 -65.51
C ALA A 14 28.23 40.85 -64.13
N PHE A 15 28.30 42.20 -64.10
CA PHE A 15 28.31 42.95 -62.84
C PHE A 15 26.97 42.80 -62.07
N LEU A 16 25.82 42.80 -62.77
CA LEU A 16 24.52 42.55 -62.14
C LEU A 16 24.44 41.15 -61.57
N LEU A 17 24.87 40.12 -62.29
CA LEU A 17 24.93 38.75 -61.80
C LEU A 17 25.90 38.61 -60.59
N MET A 18 27.07 39.26 -60.66
CA MET A 18 28.03 39.24 -59.54
C MET A 18 27.45 39.93 -58.28
N GLY A 19 26.76 41.06 -58.45
CA GLY A 19 26.03 41.74 -57.37
C GLY A 19 24.91 40.91 -56.80
N MET A 20 24.15 40.22 -57.67
CA MET A 20 23.06 39.32 -57.23
C MET A 20 23.59 38.08 -56.44
N LEU A 21 24.70 37.48 -56.91
CA LEU A 21 25.36 36.38 -56.20
C LEU A 21 25.94 36.83 -54.88
N LEU A 22 26.48 38.03 -54.77
CA LEU A 22 27.01 38.61 -53.55
C LEU A 22 25.88 38.86 -52.53
N LEU A 23 24.75 39.39 -52.93
CA LEU A 23 23.57 39.59 -52.13
C LEU A 23 23.00 38.23 -51.66
N LEU A 24 22.95 37.23 -52.54
CA LEU A 24 22.51 35.88 -52.22
C LEU A 24 23.45 35.24 -51.18
N GLY A 25 24.77 35.40 -51.39
CA GLY A 25 25.78 34.91 -50.41
C GLY A 25 25.63 35.56 -49.05
N MET A 26 25.39 36.88 -48.97
CA MET A 26 25.14 37.58 -47.72
C MET A 26 23.82 37.10 -47.03
N ALA A 27 22.75 36.86 -47.81
CA ALA A 27 21.51 36.34 -47.28
C ALA A 27 21.70 34.93 -46.69
N VAL A 28 22.39 34.05 -47.40
CA VAL A 28 22.67 32.69 -46.88
C VAL A 28 23.53 32.74 -45.61
N MET A 29 24.56 33.58 -45.56
CA MET A 29 25.37 33.75 -44.34
C MET A 29 24.52 34.23 -43.17
N LYS A 30 23.66 35.23 -43.40
CA LYS A 30 22.76 35.72 -42.33
C LYS A 30 21.82 34.65 -41.83
N THR A 31 21.19 33.89 -42.73
CA THR A 31 20.32 32.76 -42.36
C THR A 31 21.08 31.71 -41.56
N SER A 32 22.34 31.38 -41.94
CA SER A 32 23.17 30.44 -41.20
C SER A 32 23.52 30.96 -39.81
N ASP A 33 23.84 32.24 -39.65
CA ASP A 33 24.11 32.85 -38.34
C ASP A 33 22.86 32.84 -37.43
N ASP A 34 21.68 33.12 -38.01
CA ASP A 34 20.43 33.07 -37.30
C ASP A 34 20.08 31.62 -36.86
N GLU A 35 20.33 30.62 -37.74
CA GLU A 35 20.15 29.19 -37.40
C GLU A 35 21.10 28.73 -36.29
N VAL A 36 22.37 29.13 -36.32
CA VAL A 36 23.32 28.81 -35.25
C VAL A 36 22.91 29.44 -33.91
N THR A 37 22.39 30.69 -33.95
CA THR A 37 21.91 31.39 -32.77
C THR A 37 20.68 30.70 -32.19
N ILE A 38 19.71 30.30 -33.02
CA ILE A 38 18.51 29.57 -32.61
C ILE A 38 18.91 28.23 -31.99
N ALA A 39 19.78 27.45 -32.66
CA ALA A 39 20.22 26.17 -32.13
C ALA A 39 21.00 26.32 -30.81
N GLY A 40 21.75 27.41 -30.65
CA GLY A 40 22.44 27.76 -29.41
C GLY A 40 21.43 28.04 -28.27
N ASN A 41 20.39 28.82 -28.53
CA ASN A 41 19.35 29.16 -27.55
C ASN A 41 18.57 27.93 -27.15
N GLU A 42 18.15 27.08 -28.10
CA GLU A 42 17.45 25.82 -27.84
C GLU A 42 18.29 24.88 -26.95
N MET A 43 19.59 24.82 -27.21
CA MET A 43 20.51 24.01 -26.39
C MET A 43 20.58 24.54 -24.93
N GLN A 44 20.62 25.86 -24.74
CA GLN A 44 20.66 26.44 -23.40
C GLN A 44 19.33 26.29 -22.68
N GLU A 45 18.22 26.41 -23.38
CA GLU A 45 16.87 26.14 -22.84
C GLU A 45 16.73 24.68 -22.41
N MET A 46 17.20 23.71 -23.23
CA MET A 46 17.22 22.30 -22.85
C MET A 46 18.11 22.04 -21.63
N ARG A 47 19.27 22.71 -21.50
CA ARG A 47 20.11 22.59 -20.31
C ARG A 47 19.39 23.13 -19.07
N ALA A 48 18.74 24.27 -19.16
CA ALA A 48 17.96 24.85 -18.07
C ALA A 48 16.79 23.95 -17.68
N PHE A 49 16.12 23.31 -18.68
CA PHE A 49 15.05 22.35 -18.45
C PHE A 49 15.52 21.13 -17.65
N TYR A 50 16.59 20.45 -18.11
CA TYR A 50 17.12 19.27 -17.39
C TYR A 50 17.68 19.63 -16.02
N ALA A 51 18.21 20.83 -15.87
CA ALA A 51 18.66 21.31 -14.58
C ALA A 51 17.47 21.53 -13.61
N ALA A 52 16.39 22.16 -14.09
CA ALA A 52 15.15 22.30 -13.32
C ALA A 52 14.53 20.93 -12.98
N GLU A 53 14.53 19.98 -13.91
CA GLU A 53 14.07 18.61 -13.69
C GLU A 53 14.88 17.91 -12.58
N ALA A 54 16.20 18.05 -12.60
CA ALA A 54 17.08 17.49 -11.56
C ALA A 54 16.76 18.05 -10.17
N GLY A 55 16.53 19.36 -10.05
CA GLY A 55 16.09 19.99 -8.79
C GLY A 55 14.74 19.47 -8.31
N LEU A 56 13.81 19.29 -9.24
CA LEU A 56 12.48 18.75 -8.94
C LEU A 56 12.57 17.28 -8.45
N GLU A 57 13.42 16.46 -9.08
CA GLU A 57 13.67 15.07 -8.62
C GLU A 57 14.36 15.03 -7.25
N ARG A 58 15.27 15.95 -6.94
CA ARG A 58 15.90 16.03 -5.62
C ARG A 58 14.89 16.35 -4.52
N ALA A 59 14.02 17.33 -4.74
CA ALA A 59 12.97 17.66 -3.80
C ALA A 59 12.00 16.48 -3.61
N THR A 60 11.64 15.81 -4.69
CA THR A 60 10.79 14.61 -4.67
C THR A 60 11.46 13.48 -3.85
N ALA A 61 12.75 13.20 -4.10
CA ALA A 61 13.50 12.17 -3.40
C ALA A 61 13.65 12.47 -1.89
N SER A 62 13.81 13.74 -1.52
CA SER A 62 13.86 14.16 -0.13
C SER A 62 12.54 13.88 0.59
N LEU A 63 11.40 14.28 -0.01
CA LEU A 63 10.07 13.99 0.53
C LEU A 63 9.81 12.48 0.63
N GLN A 64 10.22 11.71 -0.39
CA GLN A 64 10.08 10.25 -0.40
C GLN A 64 10.88 9.62 0.73
N THR A 65 12.14 10.02 0.91
CA THR A 65 13.01 9.49 1.97
C THR A 65 12.45 9.77 3.36
N GLU A 66 11.92 10.97 3.58
CA GLU A 66 11.29 11.32 4.86
C GLU A 66 9.99 10.53 5.07
N TYR A 67 9.16 10.38 4.03
CA TYR A 67 7.95 9.56 4.09
C TYR A 67 8.28 8.11 4.41
N ASP A 68 9.26 7.53 3.76
CA ASP A 68 9.70 6.15 3.98
C ASP A 68 10.24 5.95 5.40
N SER A 69 10.90 6.97 5.98
CA SER A 69 11.44 6.89 7.33
C SER A 69 10.41 7.12 8.44
N THR A 70 9.41 7.95 8.20
CA THR A 70 8.42 8.34 9.22
C THR A 70 7.09 7.61 9.08
N GLY A 71 6.76 7.15 7.86
CA GLY A 71 5.44 6.60 7.52
C GLY A 71 4.29 7.60 7.68
N LEU A 72 4.59 8.90 7.84
CA LEU A 72 3.59 9.93 8.09
C LEU A 72 3.40 10.82 6.85
N PRO A 73 2.19 11.28 6.54
CA PRO A 73 1.96 12.14 5.39
C PRO A 73 2.42 13.58 5.62
N THR A 74 2.71 13.97 6.86
CA THR A 74 3.21 15.32 7.20
C THR A 74 4.73 15.32 7.15
N LEU A 75 5.28 15.93 6.09
CA LEU A 75 6.70 15.93 5.76
C LEU A 75 7.27 17.35 5.86
N SER A 76 8.57 17.46 6.10
CA SER A 76 9.29 18.72 6.02
C SER A 76 9.38 19.18 4.56
N VAL A 77 9.21 20.47 4.32
CA VAL A 77 9.30 21.02 2.97
C VAL A 77 10.76 21.27 2.58
N PRO A 78 11.32 20.51 1.63
CA PRO A 78 12.70 20.71 1.20
C PRO A 78 12.83 21.98 0.34
N GLU A 79 13.94 22.68 0.53
CA GLU A 79 14.38 23.78 -0.34
C GLU A 79 15.89 23.67 -0.57
N GLY A 80 16.37 24.15 -1.69
CA GLY A 80 17.80 24.11 -2.00
C GLY A 80 18.18 24.91 -3.22
N GLU A 81 19.45 25.27 -3.27
CA GLU A 81 20.10 25.91 -4.41
C GLU A 81 21.40 25.17 -4.73
N GLU A 82 21.64 24.93 -5.99
CA GLU A 82 22.84 24.23 -6.45
C GLU A 82 23.19 24.59 -7.89
N ASN A 83 24.38 24.17 -8.34
CA ASN A 83 24.81 24.30 -9.74
C ASN A 83 24.90 22.91 -10.38
N ILE A 84 24.12 22.68 -11.42
CA ILE A 84 24.07 21.42 -12.17
C ILE A 84 24.47 21.69 -13.61
N ASN A 85 25.60 21.15 -14.03
CA ASN A 85 26.12 21.26 -15.40
C ASN A 85 26.19 22.69 -15.96
N GLY A 86 26.54 23.66 -15.08
CA GLY A 86 26.67 25.07 -15.47
C GLY A 86 25.34 25.82 -15.48
N CYS A 87 24.26 25.27 -14.93
CA CYS A 87 23.02 25.94 -14.67
C CYS A 87 22.80 26.11 -13.16
N ALA A 88 22.38 27.30 -12.75
CA ALA A 88 21.93 27.52 -11.39
C ALA A 88 20.53 26.91 -11.23
N VAL A 89 20.34 26.09 -10.19
CA VAL A 89 19.07 25.43 -9.89
C VAL A 89 18.61 25.88 -8.52
N SER A 90 17.36 26.31 -8.43
CA SER A 90 16.70 26.53 -7.15
C SER A 90 15.42 25.68 -7.11
N TYR A 91 15.17 25.01 -5.99
CA TYR A 91 13.94 24.24 -5.81
C TYR A 91 13.36 24.46 -4.42
N SER A 92 12.04 24.40 -4.34
CA SER A 92 11.31 24.48 -3.06
C SER A 92 10.06 23.65 -3.14
N ALA A 93 9.70 22.99 -2.01
CA ALA A 93 8.40 22.41 -1.84
C ALA A 93 7.52 23.31 -0.96
N GLN A 94 6.22 23.23 -1.19
CA GLN A 94 5.22 23.96 -0.42
C GLN A 94 4.18 22.96 0.10
N ASP A 95 3.79 23.14 1.36
CA ASP A 95 2.68 22.43 2.00
C ASP A 95 1.35 23.08 1.54
N ASN A 96 0.47 22.29 0.95
CA ASN A 96 -0.82 22.74 0.40
C ASN A 96 -1.96 22.70 1.45
N GLY A 97 -1.64 22.63 2.73
CA GLY A 97 -2.63 22.63 3.81
C GLY A 97 -2.72 21.31 4.59
N PRO A 98 -3.66 21.18 5.51
CA PRO A 98 -3.77 20.02 6.37
C PRO A 98 -4.10 18.75 5.57
N ALA A 99 -3.65 17.60 6.09
CA ALA A 99 -4.03 16.30 5.53
C ALA A 99 -5.55 16.11 5.58
N THR A 100 -6.14 15.64 4.49
CA THR A 100 -7.58 15.42 4.34
C THR A 100 -7.90 13.98 4.05
N GLN A 101 -9.01 13.50 4.61
CA GLN A 101 -9.47 12.13 4.34
C GLN A 101 -10.31 12.12 3.06
N ARG A 102 -9.83 11.41 2.05
CA ARG A 102 -10.53 11.27 0.75
C ARG A 102 -10.16 9.98 0.02
N PRO A 103 -10.99 9.51 -0.93
CA PRO A 103 -10.59 8.44 -1.82
C PRO A 103 -9.41 8.87 -2.71
N LEU A 104 -8.48 7.95 -2.91
CA LEU A 104 -7.41 8.13 -3.91
C LEU A 104 -8.02 8.06 -5.32
N SER A 105 -7.70 9.03 -6.15
CA SER A 105 -8.24 9.12 -7.52
C SER A 105 -7.39 8.38 -8.55
N GLN A 106 -6.12 8.14 -8.24
CA GLN A 106 -5.13 7.58 -9.15
C GLN A 106 -4.21 6.56 -8.45
N GLY A 107 -3.41 5.84 -9.24
CA GLY A 107 -2.45 4.86 -8.76
C GLY A 107 -3.08 3.51 -8.43
N GLU A 108 -2.27 2.60 -7.90
CA GLU A 108 -2.65 1.22 -7.60
C GLU A 108 -3.70 1.09 -6.50
N LEU A 109 -3.73 2.06 -5.60
CA LEU A 109 -4.65 2.11 -4.47
C LEU A 109 -5.88 3.00 -4.75
N ALA A 110 -6.11 3.39 -6.01
CA ALA A 110 -7.28 4.18 -6.40
C ALA A 110 -8.59 3.57 -5.87
N GLY A 111 -9.47 4.43 -5.37
CA GLY A 111 -10.75 4.05 -4.75
C GLY A 111 -10.66 3.67 -3.27
N LEU A 112 -9.48 3.52 -2.68
CA LEU A 112 -9.34 3.40 -1.22
C LEU A 112 -9.36 4.78 -0.56
N ASN A 113 -9.99 4.86 0.62
CA ASN A 113 -9.92 6.05 1.44
C ASN A 113 -8.52 6.18 2.05
N ALA A 114 -7.96 7.36 1.99
CA ALA A 114 -6.65 7.66 2.55
C ALA A 114 -6.67 9.00 3.29
N LEU A 115 -5.78 9.14 4.24
CA LEU A 115 -5.40 10.44 4.76
C LEU A 115 -4.33 11.00 3.81
N VAL A 116 -4.70 11.99 3.00
CA VAL A 116 -3.86 12.53 1.92
C VAL A 116 -3.41 13.93 2.27
N LYS A 117 -2.12 14.17 2.16
CA LYS A 117 -1.52 15.50 2.20
C LYS A 117 -0.88 15.83 0.87
N GLU A 118 -1.12 17.03 0.37
CA GLU A 118 -0.62 17.48 -0.91
C GLU A 118 0.57 18.41 -0.73
N TYR A 119 1.54 18.28 -1.62
CA TYR A 119 2.70 19.14 -1.74
C TYR A 119 2.82 19.65 -3.18
N SER A 120 3.22 20.90 -3.33
CA SER A 120 3.62 21.46 -4.62
C SER A 120 5.12 21.70 -4.60
N ILE A 121 5.82 21.16 -5.59
CA ILE A 121 7.26 21.37 -5.76
C ILE A 121 7.42 22.27 -6.97
N VAL A 122 8.24 23.29 -6.83
CA VAL A 122 8.67 24.16 -7.93
C VAL A 122 10.18 24.11 -8.03
N SER A 123 10.69 23.98 -9.23
CA SER A 123 12.15 24.01 -9.51
C SER A 123 12.41 24.90 -10.70
N THR A 124 13.40 25.77 -10.56
CA THR A 124 13.85 26.71 -11.60
C THR A 124 15.30 26.43 -11.97
N GLY A 125 15.54 26.22 -13.24
CA GLY A 125 16.90 26.11 -13.81
C GLY A 125 17.23 27.35 -14.63
N VAL A 126 18.41 27.93 -14.42
CA VAL A 126 18.90 29.12 -15.14
C VAL A 126 20.25 28.81 -15.74
N SER A 127 20.39 28.93 -17.07
CA SER A 127 21.65 28.79 -17.76
C SER A 127 22.58 29.96 -17.41
N SER A 128 23.86 29.65 -17.08
CA SER A 128 24.85 30.67 -16.76
C SER A 128 25.38 31.41 -18.00
N THR A 129 25.10 30.96 -19.21
CA THR A 129 25.67 31.48 -20.45
C THR A 129 24.81 32.59 -21.05
N ASP A 130 23.50 32.43 -21.09
CA ASP A 130 22.56 33.35 -21.75
C ASP A 130 21.32 33.71 -20.88
N ASN A 131 21.32 33.26 -19.62
CA ASN A 131 20.22 33.41 -18.69
C ASN A 131 18.89 32.76 -19.14
N ALA A 132 18.93 31.78 -20.06
CA ALA A 132 17.76 31.00 -20.37
C ALA A 132 17.21 30.37 -19.08
N GLN A 133 15.93 30.58 -18.80
CA GLN A 133 15.29 30.12 -17.55
C GLN A 133 14.10 29.22 -17.87
N VAL A 134 14.03 28.10 -17.15
CA VAL A 134 12.89 27.17 -17.19
C VAL A 134 12.41 26.92 -15.77
N GLU A 135 11.12 27.01 -15.56
CA GLU A 135 10.47 26.65 -14.31
C GLU A 135 9.58 25.41 -14.51
N LEU A 136 9.75 24.43 -13.67
CA LEU A 136 8.94 23.21 -13.63
C LEU A 136 8.21 23.10 -12.30
N SER A 137 6.98 22.59 -12.35
CA SER A 137 6.21 22.32 -11.14
C SER A 137 5.64 20.90 -11.14
N ARG A 138 5.55 20.29 -9.95
CA ARG A 138 4.97 18.98 -9.74
C ARG A 138 4.09 19.00 -8.49
N LYS A 139 2.94 18.33 -8.55
CA LYS A 139 2.14 18.03 -7.36
C LYS A 139 2.44 16.62 -6.89
N LEU A 140 2.60 16.46 -5.59
CA LEU A 140 2.89 15.20 -4.94
C LEU A 140 1.86 14.97 -3.83
N GLU A 141 1.35 13.75 -3.72
CA GLU A 141 0.45 13.33 -2.66
C GLU A 141 1.15 12.31 -1.75
N ALA A 142 1.24 12.62 -0.47
CA ALA A 142 1.60 11.65 0.56
C ALA A 142 0.32 11.09 1.17
N ALA A 143 0.11 9.77 1.06
CA ALA A 143 -1.16 9.15 1.39
C ALA A 143 -1.01 7.98 2.35
N LEU A 144 -1.72 8.00 3.47
CA LEU A 144 -1.87 6.86 4.39
C LEU A 144 -3.18 6.14 4.12
N VAL A 145 -3.10 4.90 3.70
CA VAL A 145 -4.26 4.04 3.48
C VAL A 145 -4.43 3.11 4.68
N PRO A 146 -5.59 3.17 5.39
CA PRO A 146 -5.83 2.26 6.49
C PRO A 146 -5.90 0.80 6.04
N ILE A 147 -5.14 -0.06 6.70
CA ILE A 147 -5.02 -1.50 6.38
C ILE A 147 -6.36 -2.23 6.44
N PHE A 148 -7.29 -1.82 7.29
CA PHE A 148 -8.60 -2.46 7.44
C PHE A 148 -9.50 -2.36 6.18
N GLN A 149 -9.09 -1.64 5.15
CA GLN A 149 -9.77 -1.64 3.85
C GLN A 149 -9.40 -2.85 2.97
N PHE A 150 -8.38 -3.61 3.37
CA PHE A 150 -8.08 -4.90 2.77
C PHE A 150 -8.87 -6.01 3.46
N ALA A 151 -9.40 -6.97 2.68
CA ALA A 151 -9.93 -8.20 3.23
C ALA A 151 -8.80 -9.08 3.78
N VAL A 152 -7.67 -9.09 3.08
CA VAL A 152 -6.45 -9.77 3.49
C VAL A 152 -5.26 -8.91 3.11
N PHE A 153 -4.41 -8.61 4.09
CA PHE A 153 -3.09 -8.01 3.90
C PHE A 153 -2.04 -8.88 4.59
N TYR A 154 -0.98 -9.23 3.89
CA TYR A 154 0.07 -10.06 4.43
C TYR A 154 1.46 -9.57 4.04
N GLY A 155 2.37 -9.51 5.02
CA GLY A 155 3.72 -8.94 4.86
C GLY A 155 4.74 -9.83 4.16
N ASN A 156 4.40 -11.09 3.86
CA ASN A 156 5.25 -12.08 3.21
C ASN A 156 4.43 -12.89 2.21
N ASP A 157 4.89 -14.09 1.84
CA ASP A 157 4.16 -15.01 0.97
C ASP A 157 2.82 -15.43 1.58
N LEU A 158 1.74 -15.25 0.86
CA LEU A 158 0.39 -15.58 1.27
C LEU A 158 -0.14 -16.80 0.50
N GLU A 159 -0.66 -17.78 1.21
CA GLU A 159 -1.41 -18.89 0.62
C GLU A 159 -2.89 -18.81 1.01
N ILE A 160 -3.80 -18.83 0.03
CA ILE A 160 -5.25 -18.91 0.25
C ILE A 160 -5.75 -20.19 -0.41
N ALA A 161 -6.10 -21.17 0.42
CA ALA A 161 -6.43 -22.53 -0.02
C ALA A 161 -7.66 -23.07 0.74
N PRO A 162 -8.88 -22.51 0.54
CA PRO A 162 -10.06 -22.96 1.26
C PRO A 162 -10.50 -24.37 0.88
N GLY A 163 -10.91 -25.14 1.90
CA GLY A 163 -11.55 -26.43 1.70
C GLY A 163 -13.00 -26.31 1.23
N ALA A 164 -13.78 -25.41 1.81
CA ALA A 164 -15.15 -25.09 1.44
C ALA A 164 -15.20 -23.86 0.50
N ASP A 165 -16.38 -23.56 -0.02
CA ASP A 165 -16.60 -22.33 -0.79
C ASP A 165 -16.27 -21.10 0.05
N MET A 166 -15.45 -20.21 -0.50
CA MET A 166 -15.04 -18.96 0.13
C MET A 166 -15.23 -17.79 -0.82
N THR A 167 -15.73 -16.68 -0.29
CA THR A 167 -15.80 -15.40 -1.01
C THR A 167 -15.10 -14.31 -0.20
N LEU A 168 -14.11 -13.66 -0.79
CA LEU A 168 -13.40 -12.50 -0.22
C LEU A 168 -13.95 -11.22 -0.86
N MET A 169 -14.57 -10.35 -0.05
CA MET A 169 -15.31 -9.18 -0.55
C MET A 169 -14.46 -7.91 -0.65
N GLY A 170 -13.27 -7.88 -0.06
CA GLY A 170 -12.35 -6.74 -0.10
C GLY A 170 -11.08 -7.04 -0.92
N ARG A 171 -10.17 -6.08 -0.93
CA ARG A 171 -8.87 -6.23 -1.59
C ARG A 171 -8.03 -7.29 -0.89
N VAL A 172 -7.24 -8.00 -1.67
CA VAL A 172 -6.22 -8.95 -1.19
C VAL A 172 -4.86 -8.43 -1.63
N HIS A 173 -3.93 -8.32 -0.70
CA HIS A 173 -2.54 -7.92 -0.97
C HIS A 173 -1.54 -8.77 -0.21
N SER A 174 -0.45 -9.13 -0.88
CA SER A 174 0.72 -9.78 -0.29
C SER A 174 1.99 -9.03 -0.66
N ASN A 175 2.84 -8.73 0.34
CA ASN A 175 4.18 -8.19 0.09
C ASN A 175 5.19 -9.25 -0.41
N GLY A 176 4.81 -10.51 -0.46
CA GLY A 176 5.53 -11.60 -1.11
C GLY A 176 4.73 -12.17 -2.27
N ASN A 177 4.96 -13.46 -2.54
CA ASN A 177 4.16 -14.20 -3.52
C ASN A 177 2.77 -14.52 -2.99
N LEU A 178 1.81 -14.65 -3.90
CA LEU A 178 0.44 -15.01 -3.58
C LEU A 178 0.09 -16.35 -4.26
N TYR A 179 -0.26 -17.33 -3.45
CA TYR A 179 -0.65 -18.68 -3.91
C TYR A 179 -2.14 -18.88 -3.72
N LEU A 180 -2.85 -19.16 -4.80
CA LEU A 180 -4.31 -19.25 -4.83
C LEU A 180 -4.75 -20.63 -5.30
N GLN A 181 -5.57 -21.30 -4.49
CA GLN A 181 -6.28 -22.51 -4.90
C GLN A 181 -7.59 -22.66 -4.14
N ALA A 182 -8.38 -23.65 -4.51
CA ALA A 182 -9.57 -24.09 -3.77
C ALA A 182 -9.79 -25.58 -3.92
N ASN A 183 -10.43 -26.21 -2.93
CA ASN A 183 -10.95 -27.57 -3.15
C ASN A 183 -12.29 -27.52 -3.90
N THR A 184 -13.11 -26.53 -3.63
CA THR A 184 -14.41 -26.28 -4.29
C THR A 184 -14.39 -24.97 -5.07
N SER A 185 -14.51 -23.82 -4.40
CA SER A 185 -14.53 -22.50 -5.04
C SER A 185 -13.91 -21.44 -4.15
N LEU A 186 -13.05 -20.60 -4.74
CA LEU A 186 -12.57 -19.35 -4.15
C LEU A 186 -12.98 -18.20 -5.07
N LYS A 187 -13.75 -17.26 -4.53
CA LYS A 187 -14.18 -16.05 -5.25
C LYS A 187 -13.60 -14.80 -4.61
N MET A 188 -13.06 -13.91 -5.42
CA MET A 188 -12.56 -12.60 -4.99
C MET A 188 -13.30 -11.49 -5.70
N GLU A 189 -13.90 -10.58 -4.93
CA GLU A 189 -14.76 -9.52 -5.48
C GLU A 189 -14.02 -8.23 -5.81
N SER A 190 -12.75 -8.11 -5.39
CA SER A 190 -12.00 -6.87 -5.51
C SER A 190 -10.60 -7.11 -6.10
N PHE A 191 -9.73 -6.13 -5.94
CA PHE A 191 -8.35 -6.20 -6.43
C PHE A 191 -7.57 -7.29 -5.70
N VAL A 192 -6.74 -8.00 -6.45
CA VAL A 192 -5.82 -9.04 -5.99
C VAL A 192 -4.43 -8.64 -6.44
N THR A 193 -3.56 -8.34 -5.49
CA THR A 193 -2.22 -7.79 -5.77
C THR A 193 -1.15 -8.50 -4.98
N ALA A 194 0.03 -8.63 -5.55
CA ALA A 194 1.23 -9.15 -4.90
C ALA A 194 2.45 -8.34 -5.34
N SER A 195 3.36 -8.00 -4.42
CA SER A 195 4.64 -7.42 -4.80
C SER A 195 5.65 -8.45 -5.31
N GLY A 196 5.43 -9.73 -4.99
CA GLY A 196 5.98 -10.88 -5.71
C GLY A 196 5.04 -11.34 -6.83
N ASN A 197 5.04 -12.62 -7.10
CA ASN A 197 4.27 -13.24 -8.19
C ASN A 197 2.96 -13.86 -7.71
N ILE A 198 1.98 -13.98 -8.60
CA ILE A 198 0.70 -14.65 -8.33
C ILE A 198 0.70 -16.02 -9.00
N TYR A 199 0.52 -17.06 -8.18
CA TYR A 199 0.54 -18.45 -8.61
C TYR A 199 -0.78 -19.14 -8.30
N TYR A 200 -1.17 -20.08 -9.21
CA TYR A 200 -2.20 -21.06 -8.87
C TYR A 200 -1.56 -22.26 -8.16
N GLY A 201 -2.13 -22.67 -7.02
CA GLY A 201 -1.65 -23.82 -6.26
C GLY A 201 -1.22 -23.47 -4.84
N ARG A 202 -0.37 -24.34 -4.29
CA ARG A 202 0.22 -24.20 -2.95
C ARG A 202 1.69 -23.79 -3.03
N LYS A 203 2.15 -23.11 -1.98
CA LYS A 203 3.58 -22.80 -1.80
C LYS A 203 4.41 -24.05 -1.54
N GLY A 204 3.87 -24.98 -0.76
CA GLY A 204 4.57 -26.20 -0.36
C GLY A 204 4.19 -27.44 -1.19
N PRO A 205 4.84 -28.59 -0.92
CA PRO A 205 4.47 -29.85 -1.55
C PRO A 205 3.04 -30.24 -1.18
N GLY A 206 2.24 -30.55 -2.15
CA GLY A 206 0.85 -30.96 -2.02
C GLY A 206 0.13 -30.89 -3.36
N SER A 207 -0.92 -31.71 -3.54
CA SER A 207 -1.72 -31.63 -4.75
C SER A 207 -2.55 -30.35 -4.72
N ALA A 208 -2.58 -29.63 -5.83
CA ALA A 208 -3.51 -28.53 -6.02
C ALA A 208 -4.94 -29.04 -5.88
N GLY A 209 -5.81 -28.29 -5.21
CA GLY A 209 -7.23 -28.57 -5.15
C GLY A 209 -7.86 -28.53 -6.54
N GLY A 210 -8.90 -29.32 -6.77
CA GLY A 210 -9.61 -29.37 -8.08
C GLY A 210 -10.61 -28.24 -8.30
N GLY A 211 -10.79 -27.36 -7.31
CA GLY A 211 -11.77 -26.26 -7.32
C GLY A 211 -11.33 -25.06 -8.15
N ASP A 212 -12.28 -24.17 -8.41
CA ASP A 212 -12.06 -22.99 -9.24
C ASP A 212 -11.68 -21.77 -8.41
N VAL A 213 -10.74 -20.98 -8.94
CA VAL A 213 -10.40 -19.65 -8.43
C VAL A 213 -10.92 -18.61 -9.41
N GLN A 214 -11.85 -17.78 -8.95
CA GLN A 214 -12.51 -16.77 -9.76
C GLN A 214 -12.29 -15.38 -9.18
N ILE A 215 -11.89 -14.45 -10.02
CA ILE A 215 -11.66 -13.07 -9.62
C ILE A 215 -12.59 -12.16 -10.43
N LYS A 216 -13.25 -11.23 -9.78
CA LYS A 216 -14.17 -10.31 -10.41
C LYS A 216 -13.40 -9.28 -11.24
N ASN A 217 -13.69 -9.19 -12.51
CA ASN A 217 -13.08 -8.23 -13.42
C ASN A 217 -13.65 -6.81 -13.27
N GLY A 218 -13.13 -5.85 -14.04
CA GLY A 218 -13.57 -4.45 -14.03
C GLY A 218 -15.05 -4.24 -14.41
N THR A 219 -15.67 -5.17 -15.15
CA THR A 219 -17.12 -5.13 -15.49
C THR A 219 -18.00 -5.77 -14.43
N GLY A 220 -17.42 -6.38 -13.39
CA GLY A 220 -18.14 -7.04 -12.33
C GLY A 220 -18.42 -8.54 -12.56
N ALA A 221 -17.93 -9.12 -13.64
CA ALA A 221 -18.05 -10.56 -13.92
C ALA A 221 -16.95 -11.35 -13.22
N TYR A 222 -17.30 -12.53 -12.68
CA TYR A 222 -16.31 -13.47 -12.18
C TYR A 222 -15.61 -14.19 -13.35
N VAL A 223 -14.31 -14.12 -13.36
CA VAL A 223 -13.47 -14.74 -14.38
C VAL A 223 -12.49 -15.70 -13.73
N SER A 224 -12.48 -16.94 -14.21
CA SER A 224 -11.65 -18.01 -13.67
C SER A 224 -10.18 -17.82 -14.01
N MET A 225 -9.30 -18.33 -13.14
CA MET A 225 -7.88 -18.53 -13.44
C MET A 225 -7.65 -19.73 -14.38
N LYS A 226 -8.67 -20.55 -14.69
CA LYS A 226 -8.53 -21.65 -15.65
C LYS A 226 -8.15 -21.14 -17.03
N ASP A 227 -7.22 -21.86 -17.68
CA ASP A 227 -6.79 -21.60 -19.02
C ASP A 227 -6.64 -22.93 -19.78
N GLY A 228 -7.64 -23.22 -20.61
CA GLY A 228 -7.74 -24.55 -21.26
C GLY A 228 -7.79 -25.68 -20.24
N SER A 229 -6.80 -26.57 -20.28
CA SER A 229 -6.61 -27.67 -19.32
C SER A 229 -5.74 -27.30 -18.11
N GLY A 230 -5.14 -26.10 -18.12
CA GLY A 230 -4.25 -25.58 -17.08
C GLY A 230 -4.84 -24.40 -16.33
N TRP A 231 -3.95 -23.60 -15.78
CA TRP A 231 -4.24 -22.41 -14.99
C TRP A 231 -3.35 -21.28 -15.45
N LEU A 232 -3.89 -20.08 -15.55
CA LEU A 232 -3.15 -18.88 -15.89
C LEU A 232 -2.55 -18.29 -14.62
N ASP A 233 -1.22 -18.24 -14.58
CA ASP A 233 -0.48 -17.65 -13.47
C ASP A 233 0.89 -17.09 -13.93
N ALA A 234 1.70 -16.61 -12.98
CA ALA A 234 3.00 -16.00 -13.28
C ALA A 234 4.06 -16.94 -13.88
N HIS A 235 3.81 -18.24 -14.00
CA HIS A 235 4.67 -19.15 -14.75
C HIS A 235 4.50 -19.01 -16.27
N ASP A 236 3.38 -18.43 -16.74
CA ASP A 236 3.09 -18.31 -18.15
C ASP A 236 3.76 -17.06 -18.74
N SER A 237 4.44 -17.22 -19.86
CA SER A 237 5.13 -16.13 -20.56
C SER A 237 4.20 -15.00 -21.04
N TYR A 238 2.91 -15.25 -21.15
CA TYR A 238 1.87 -14.30 -21.55
C TYR A 238 1.07 -13.75 -20.38
N TRP A 239 1.41 -14.09 -19.14
CA TRP A 239 0.74 -13.67 -17.91
C TRP A 239 0.46 -12.17 -17.85
N TYR A 240 1.46 -11.34 -18.08
CA TYR A 240 1.34 -9.88 -18.01
C TYR A 240 0.19 -9.34 -18.85
N ASN A 241 0.15 -9.69 -20.12
CA ASN A 241 -0.87 -9.19 -21.04
C ASN A 241 -2.24 -9.82 -20.80
N GLU A 242 -2.28 -11.12 -20.55
CA GLU A 242 -3.52 -11.86 -20.37
C GLU A 242 -4.21 -11.50 -19.05
N SER A 243 -3.48 -11.27 -17.97
CA SER A 243 -4.06 -10.85 -16.70
C SER A 243 -4.74 -9.47 -16.82
N ILE A 244 -4.12 -8.53 -17.55
CA ILE A 244 -4.72 -7.22 -17.84
C ILE A 244 -5.98 -7.38 -18.69
N ALA A 245 -5.93 -8.17 -19.74
CA ALA A 245 -7.08 -8.39 -20.62
C ALA A 245 -8.24 -9.08 -19.89
N ARG A 246 -7.93 -10.11 -19.11
CA ARG A 246 -8.90 -10.99 -18.44
C ARG A 246 -9.59 -10.30 -17.26
N TRP A 247 -8.81 -9.63 -16.39
CA TRP A 247 -9.31 -8.98 -15.17
C TRP A 247 -9.31 -7.46 -15.21
N GLN A 248 -8.93 -6.85 -16.33
CA GLN A 248 -8.95 -5.39 -16.53
C GLN A 248 -8.19 -4.62 -15.44
N GLY A 249 -6.99 -5.12 -15.12
CA GLY A 249 -6.09 -4.52 -14.15
C GLY A 249 -6.46 -4.73 -12.68
N ARG A 250 -7.42 -5.60 -12.36
CA ARG A 250 -7.73 -5.96 -10.97
C ARG A 250 -6.79 -7.02 -10.39
N VAL A 251 -6.12 -7.80 -11.23
CA VAL A 251 -5.09 -8.77 -10.84
C VAL A 251 -3.75 -8.24 -11.30
N ARG A 252 -2.83 -8.00 -10.37
CA ARG A 252 -1.51 -7.43 -10.64
C ARG A 252 -0.47 -8.01 -9.69
N ASP A 253 0.73 -8.18 -10.20
CA ASP A 253 1.87 -8.69 -9.46
C ASP A 253 3.16 -7.90 -9.75
N GLU A 254 4.33 -8.43 -9.38
CA GLU A 254 5.64 -7.84 -9.64
C GLU A 254 5.82 -7.44 -11.12
N SER A 255 5.37 -8.29 -12.07
CA SER A 255 5.47 -8.00 -13.50
C SER A 255 4.69 -6.74 -13.92
N HIS A 256 3.70 -6.33 -13.14
CA HIS A 256 2.87 -5.14 -13.32
C HIS A 256 3.38 -3.93 -12.53
N GLY A 257 4.53 -4.04 -11.84
CA GLY A 257 5.13 -2.97 -11.07
C GLY A 257 4.54 -2.77 -9.68
N VAL A 258 3.79 -3.75 -9.14
CA VAL A 258 3.28 -3.70 -7.76
C VAL A 258 4.43 -3.69 -6.78
N LYS A 259 4.41 -2.73 -5.85
CA LYS A 259 5.42 -2.58 -4.80
C LYS A 259 4.89 -3.03 -3.45
N GLU A 260 5.82 -3.32 -2.54
CA GLU A 260 5.49 -3.58 -1.16
C GLU A 260 4.77 -2.40 -0.52
N LEU A 261 3.78 -2.71 0.31
CA LEU A 261 3.07 -1.73 1.12
C LEU A 261 3.62 -1.77 2.54
N ASN A 262 4.25 -0.69 2.96
CA ASN A 262 4.84 -0.58 4.28
C ASN A 262 3.82 -0.06 5.29
N LEU A 263 3.89 -0.59 6.52
CA LEU A 263 3.16 -0.02 7.64
C LEU A 263 3.85 1.28 8.08
N PRO A 264 3.09 2.33 8.44
CA PRO A 264 3.66 3.57 8.96
C PRO A 264 4.12 3.36 10.41
N LEU A 265 5.26 2.70 10.58
CA LEU A 265 5.87 2.43 11.88
C LEU A 265 7.06 3.36 12.08
N SER A 266 7.26 3.83 13.31
CA SER A 266 8.44 4.60 13.68
C SER A 266 9.64 3.67 13.89
N GLY A 267 10.66 3.77 13.06
CA GLY A 267 11.88 2.96 13.15
C GLY A 267 11.92 1.79 12.18
N ALA A 268 12.83 0.84 12.38
CA ALA A 268 13.03 -0.27 11.47
C ALA A 268 11.79 -1.17 11.40
N ASP A 269 11.03 -1.01 10.42
CA ASP A 269 9.90 -1.73 9.82
C ASP A 269 9.65 -3.19 10.26
N GLU A 270 9.35 -3.36 11.55
CA GLU A 270 8.98 -4.65 12.11
C GLU A 270 7.48 -4.64 12.43
N PRO A 271 6.60 -5.12 11.52
CA PRO A 271 5.14 -5.09 11.70
C PRO A 271 4.64 -5.70 13.00
N HIS A 272 5.36 -6.69 13.55
CA HIS A 272 5.02 -7.33 14.81
C HIS A 272 5.09 -6.38 16.02
N LYS A 273 5.87 -5.29 15.95
CA LYS A 273 5.94 -4.29 17.05
C LYS A 273 4.61 -3.67 17.40
N ILE A 274 3.66 -3.59 16.46
CA ILE A 274 2.33 -3.06 16.75
C ILE A 274 1.54 -3.92 17.74
N ILE A 275 1.82 -5.21 17.81
CA ILE A 275 1.15 -6.16 18.72
C ILE A 275 1.96 -6.51 19.96
N GLU A 276 3.27 -6.21 19.99
CA GLU A 276 4.13 -6.43 21.17
C GLU A 276 3.79 -5.50 22.33
N ARG A 277 4.27 -5.84 23.52
CA ARG A 277 4.13 -5.00 24.72
C ARG A 277 4.75 -3.62 24.54
N ALA A 278 4.18 -2.62 25.22
CA ALA A 278 4.58 -1.22 25.09
C ALA A 278 5.97 -0.88 25.68
N ALA A 279 6.57 -1.75 26.46
CA ALA A 279 7.85 -1.49 27.13
C ALA A 279 8.97 -1.19 26.12
N GLY A 280 9.31 0.10 25.97
CA GLY A 280 10.31 0.57 24.99
C GLY A 280 9.83 0.55 23.52
N ASN A 281 8.56 0.31 23.29
CA ASN A 281 7.96 0.21 21.96
C ASN A 281 6.83 1.26 21.78
N PRO A 282 7.08 2.40 21.12
CA PRO A 282 6.10 3.46 20.95
C PRO A 282 4.96 3.06 20.02
N ASP A 283 5.16 2.11 19.10
CA ASP A 283 4.20 1.70 18.08
C ASP A 283 3.14 0.74 18.61
N SER A 284 3.39 0.13 19.77
CA SER A 284 2.50 -0.85 20.39
C SER A 284 1.06 -0.32 20.55
N TYR A 285 0.10 -1.14 20.19
CA TYR A 285 -1.32 -0.89 20.46
C TYR A 285 -1.67 -0.92 21.94
N GLU A 286 -0.81 -1.47 22.83
CA GLU A 286 -0.98 -1.32 24.28
C GLU A 286 -1.06 0.17 24.68
N ASN A 287 -0.26 1.04 24.04
CA ASN A 287 -0.29 2.50 24.27
C ASN A 287 -1.59 3.15 23.80
N LYS A 288 -2.26 2.58 22.80
CA LYS A 288 -3.46 3.12 22.16
C LYS A 288 -4.74 2.56 22.75
N ALA A 289 -4.67 1.39 23.41
CA ALA A 289 -5.83 0.68 23.94
C ALA A 289 -6.47 1.39 25.14
N THR A 290 -7.79 1.25 25.27
CA THR A 290 -8.55 1.66 26.46
C THR A 290 -9.16 0.47 27.20
N LEU A 291 -9.00 -0.74 26.67
CA LEU A 291 -9.23 -2.02 27.35
C LEU A 291 -7.97 -2.87 27.15
N ILE A 292 -7.27 -3.17 28.24
CA ILE A 292 -6.04 -3.95 28.24
C ILE A 292 -6.26 -5.21 29.07
N ILE A 293 -5.95 -6.36 28.50
CA ILE A 293 -5.95 -7.66 29.17
C ILE A 293 -4.51 -8.15 29.13
N LYS A 294 -3.89 -8.23 30.31
CA LYS A 294 -2.46 -8.53 30.41
C LYS A 294 -2.18 -9.37 31.63
N ASP A 295 -1.59 -10.53 31.43
CA ASP A 295 -1.20 -11.46 32.49
C ASP A 295 -2.37 -11.75 33.46
N GLY A 296 -3.56 -12.02 32.90
CA GLY A 296 -4.79 -12.30 33.64
C GLY A 296 -5.47 -11.08 34.29
N VAL A 297 -4.94 -9.88 34.13
CA VAL A 297 -5.52 -8.63 34.68
C VAL A 297 -6.18 -7.82 33.59
N VAL A 298 -7.43 -7.40 33.83
CA VAL A 298 -8.19 -6.55 32.90
C VAL A 298 -8.27 -5.12 33.41
N ARG A 299 -7.71 -4.20 32.65
CA ARG A 299 -7.77 -2.76 32.94
C ARG A 299 -8.54 -2.03 31.85
N ARG A 300 -9.44 -1.14 32.25
CA ARG A 300 -10.22 -0.32 31.35
C ARG A 300 -10.10 1.17 31.70
N LYS A 301 -9.92 2.03 30.70
CA LYS A 301 -10.07 3.48 30.88
C LYS A 301 -11.56 3.84 30.89
N ASN A 302 -11.99 4.54 31.94
CA ASN A 302 -13.33 5.14 31.96
C ASN A 302 -13.43 6.36 31.03
N SER A 303 -14.61 6.96 30.95
CA SER A 303 -14.86 8.18 30.13
C SER A 303 -14.02 9.39 30.54
N SER A 304 -13.51 9.44 31.78
CA SER A 304 -12.63 10.48 32.29
C SER A 304 -11.14 10.15 32.05
N GLY A 305 -10.82 9.07 31.35
CA GLY A 305 -9.44 8.68 31.03
C GLY A 305 -8.70 7.95 32.17
N VAL A 306 -9.38 7.62 33.27
CA VAL A 306 -8.77 6.96 34.44
C VAL A 306 -8.83 5.43 34.26
N TRP A 307 -7.70 4.76 34.51
CA TRP A 307 -7.59 3.32 34.50
C TRP A 307 -8.27 2.68 35.73
N GLN A 308 -9.07 1.67 35.47
CA GLN A 308 -9.77 0.88 36.50
C GLN A 308 -9.47 -0.61 36.26
N ASP A 309 -9.22 -1.34 37.35
CA ASP A 309 -9.20 -2.82 37.30
C ASP A 309 -10.66 -3.31 37.29
N VAL A 310 -11.02 -3.96 36.20
CA VAL A 310 -12.37 -4.50 35.99
C VAL A 310 -12.39 -6.02 35.91
N THR A 311 -11.29 -6.68 36.28
CA THR A 311 -11.10 -8.13 36.18
C THR A 311 -12.22 -8.89 36.88
N ALA A 312 -12.43 -8.65 38.18
CA ALA A 312 -13.46 -9.33 38.95
C ALA A 312 -14.88 -9.06 38.42
N ALA A 313 -15.14 -7.81 37.99
CA ALA A 313 -16.44 -7.41 37.47
C ALA A 313 -16.77 -8.08 36.13
N MET A 314 -15.81 -8.13 35.20
CA MET A 314 -15.98 -8.81 33.91
C MET A 314 -16.09 -10.32 34.07
N THR A 315 -15.34 -10.93 34.99
CA THR A 315 -15.45 -12.36 35.29
C THR A 315 -16.81 -12.68 35.88
N ALA A 316 -17.27 -11.93 36.85
CA ALA A 316 -18.62 -12.12 37.46
C ALA A 316 -19.78 -11.96 36.45
N ALA A 317 -19.61 -11.03 35.48
CA ALA A 317 -20.56 -10.86 34.39
C ALA A 317 -20.45 -11.97 33.31
N GLY A 318 -19.45 -12.83 33.40
CA GLY A 318 -19.11 -13.81 32.37
C GLY A 318 -18.74 -13.18 31.03
N ALA A 319 -18.26 -11.93 31.06
CA ALA A 319 -17.76 -11.21 29.90
C ALA A 319 -16.33 -11.62 29.54
N ILE A 320 -15.58 -12.14 30.53
CA ILE A 320 -14.27 -12.75 30.33
C ILE A 320 -14.18 -14.05 31.12
N THR A 321 -13.53 -15.06 30.54
CA THR A 321 -13.25 -16.35 31.21
C THR A 321 -11.85 -16.82 30.87
N TYR A 322 -11.22 -17.53 31.79
CA TYR A 322 -9.89 -18.11 31.63
C TYR A 322 -9.99 -19.62 31.75
N THR A 323 -9.42 -20.35 30.81
CA THR A 323 -9.48 -21.81 30.81
C THR A 323 -8.19 -22.39 30.26
N ASN A 324 -7.42 -23.06 31.12
CA ASN A 324 -6.21 -23.77 30.71
C ASN A 324 -6.58 -25.00 29.88
N ASN A 325 -5.72 -25.33 28.90
CA ASN A 325 -5.89 -26.48 28.01
C ASN A 325 -7.31 -26.55 27.41
N LYS A 326 -7.82 -25.41 26.93
CA LYS A 326 -9.19 -25.30 26.41
C LYS A 326 -9.41 -26.16 25.17
N PHE A 327 -8.41 -26.20 24.28
CA PHE A 327 -8.40 -27.02 23.07
C PHE A 327 -6.96 -27.21 22.57
N TYR A 328 -6.77 -28.22 21.72
CA TYR A 328 -5.49 -28.50 21.11
C TYR A 328 -5.43 -27.86 19.72
N ASP A 329 -4.41 -27.01 19.46
CA ASP A 329 -4.13 -26.48 18.12
C ASP A 329 -3.15 -27.42 17.41
N GLN A 330 -3.63 -28.11 16.38
CA GLN A 330 -2.84 -29.09 15.62
C GLN A 330 -1.71 -28.47 14.80
N ARG A 331 -1.84 -27.20 14.41
CA ARG A 331 -0.80 -26.51 13.62
C ARG A 331 0.42 -26.23 14.49
N GLU A 332 0.17 -25.80 15.71
CA GLU A 332 1.20 -25.49 16.69
C GLU A 332 1.63 -26.73 17.52
N ALA A 333 0.86 -27.82 17.41
CA ALA A 333 1.02 -29.02 18.23
C ALA A 333 1.02 -28.71 19.75
N LYS A 334 0.11 -27.80 20.18
CA LYS A 334 0.04 -27.30 21.56
C LYS A 334 -1.38 -27.23 22.10
N TRP A 335 -1.53 -27.39 23.40
CA TRP A 335 -2.74 -27.05 24.11
C TRP A 335 -2.83 -25.55 24.34
N VAL A 336 -4.00 -24.97 24.05
CA VAL A 336 -4.25 -23.52 24.15
C VAL A 336 -4.83 -23.18 25.51
N ASP A 337 -4.15 -22.29 26.23
CA ASP A 337 -4.64 -21.61 27.42
C ASP A 337 -5.43 -20.39 27.00
N CYS A 338 -6.74 -20.50 27.08
CA CYS A 338 -7.65 -19.59 26.39
C CYS A 338 -8.21 -18.53 27.33
N THR A 339 -7.90 -17.28 27.10
CA THR A 339 -8.64 -16.12 27.58
C THR A 339 -9.77 -15.85 26.59
N GLU A 340 -11.01 -15.97 27.04
CA GLU A 340 -12.19 -15.83 26.18
C GLU A 340 -12.98 -14.58 26.55
N ILE A 341 -13.26 -13.74 25.54
CA ILE A 341 -14.16 -12.59 25.67
C ILE A 341 -15.49 -12.93 25.00
N ASP A 342 -16.57 -12.92 25.78
CA ASP A 342 -17.94 -12.87 25.27
C ASP A 342 -18.24 -11.43 24.86
N VAL A 343 -18.14 -11.14 23.55
CA VAL A 343 -18.26 -9.78 23.01
C VAL A 343 -19.64 -9.18 23.32
N LYS A 344 -20.69 -10.01 23.27
CA LYS A 344 -22.04 -9.54 23.59
C LYS A 344 -22.15 -9.13 25.06
N LYS A 345 -21.69 -9.97 26.00
CA LYS A 345 -21.75 -9.64 27.44
C LYS A 345 -20.82 -8.47 27.78
N MET A 346 -19.66 -8.38 27.15
CA MET A 346 -18.78 -7.21 27.30
C MET A 346 -19.52 -5.92 26.96
N ASN A 347 -20.22 -5.89 25.83
CA ASN A 347 -20.97 -4.71 25.38
C ASN A 347 -22.20 -4.45 26.25
N ASP A 348 -23.01 -5.47 26.54
CA ASP A 348 -24.25 -5.35 27.32
C ASP A 348 -24.00 -4.83 28.74
N ASN A 349 -22.85 -5.14 29.33
CA ASN A 349 -22.45 -4.69 30.67
C ASN A 349 -21.58 -3.42 30.64
N GLY A 350 -21.36 -2.79 29.47
CA GLY A 350 -20.62 -1.54 29.34
C GLY A 350 -19.12 -1.67 29.57
N TYR A 351 -18.52 -2.85 29.44
CA TYR A 351 -17.07 -3.09 29.57
C TYR A 351 -16.29 -2.88 28.27
N GLY A 352 -16.96 -2.60 27.17
CA GLY A 352 -16.29 -2.33 25.90
C GLY A 352 -15.27 -1.19 25.99
N PRO A 353 -14.23 -1.19 25.11
CA PRO A 353 -13.22 -0.14 25.09
C PRO A 353 -13.85 1.20 24.72
N THR A 354 -13.46 2.28 25.42
CA THR A 354 -14.04 3.62 25.20
C THR A 354 -13.63 4.24 23.84
N ASN A 355 -12.52 3.82 23.27
CA ASN A 355 -12.05 4.26 21.96
C ASN A 355 -12.10 3.15 20.90
N GLY A 356 -12.72 2.00 21.19
CA GLY A 356 -12.79 0.87 20.27
C GLY A 356 -11.54 0.00 20.21
N VAL A 357 -10.50 0.21 21.03
CA VAL A 357 -9.24 -0.54 20.98
C VAL A 357 -9.08 -1.45 22.20
N VAL A 358 -8.89 -2.74 21.92
CA VAL A 358 -8.56 -3.80 22.91
C VAL A 358 -7.12 -4.25 22.66
N TYR A 359 -6.35 -4.43 23.71
CA TYR A 359 -5.04 -5.03 23.67
C TYR A 359 -4.99 -6.27 24.58
N PHE A 360 -4.39 -7.35 24.07
CA PHE A 360 -4.19 -8.59 24.80
C PHE A 360 -2.73 -9.02 24.74
N SER A 361 -2.17 -9.42 25.90
CA SER A 361 -0.86 -10.05 25.98
C SER A 361 -0.74 -10.83 27.29
N ASP A 362 -0.49 -12.14 27.19
CA ASP A 362 -0.14 -12.99 28.32
C ASP A 362 1.25 -13.57 28.13
N GLU A 363 2.08 -13.58 29.19
CA GLU A 363 3.42 -14.14 29.14
C GLU A 363 3.40 -15.65 28.98
N ILE A 364 4.31 -16.16 28.13
CA ILE A 364 4.59 -17.59 27.99
C ILE A 364 5.58 -17.96 29.07
N SER A 365 5.12 -18.58 30.15
CA SER A 365 5.95 -18.92 31.31
C SER A 365 6.64 -20.29 31.19
N GLY A 366 6.21 -21.14 30.23
CA GLY A 366 6.77 -22.48 30.03
C GLY A 366 6.59 -22.97 28.58
N ALA A 367 7.35 -24.01 28.23
CA ALA A 367 7.30 -24.59 26.88
C ALA A 367 5.93 -25.21 26.50
N SER A 368 5.12 -25.55 27.51
CA SER A 368 3.77 -26.11 27.36
C SER A 368 2.68 -25.04 27.33
N ASP A 369 2.98 -23.80 27.74
CA ASP A 369 2.00 -22.74 27.82
C ASP A 369 1.81 -22.13 26.43
N TRP A 370 0.55 -22.03 26.01
CA TRP A 370 0.18 -21.39 24.75
C TRP A 370 -1.00 -20.47 24.96
N PRO A 371 -0.77 -19.29 25.59
CA PRO A 371 -1.84 -18.35 25.86
C PRO A 371 -2.39 -17.79 24.53
N ALA A 372 -3.70 -17.66 24.49
CA ALA A 372 -4.39 -17.11 23.32
C ALA A 372 -5.67 -16.38 23.71
N LEU A 373 -6.04 -15.39 22.92
CA LEU A 373 -7.32 -14.70 23.02
C LEU A 373 -8.36 -15.36 22.12
N ARG A 374 -9.58 -15.58 22.62
CA ARG A 374 -10.71 -15.99 21.78
C ARG A 374 -11.90 -15.05 21.96
N LEU A 375 -12.46 -14.61 20.85
CA LEU A 375 -13.68 -13.79 20.80
C LEU A 375 -14.88 -14.68 20.48
N THR A 376 -15.93 -14.61 21.30
CA THR A 376 -17.17 -15.37 21.11
C THR A 376 -18.37 -14.43 21.13
N ASN A 377 -19.52 -14.89 20.62
CA ASN A 377 -20.78 -14.12 20.59
C ASN A 377 -20.61 -12.72 19.96
N GLY A 378 -19.75 -12.60 18.96
CA GLY A 378 -19.41 -11.35 18.28
C GLY A 378 -20.22 -11.07 17.01
N SER A 379 -21.37 -11.72 16.79
CA SER A 379 -22.19 -11.54 15.58
C SER A 379 -22.60 -10.08 15.36
N GLU A 380 -22.84 -9.33 16.42
CA GLU A 380 -23.09 -7.90 16.41
C GLU A 380 -22.14 -7.18 17.36
N LEU A 381 -21.49 -6.14 16.88
CA LEU A 381 -20.55 -5.33 17.64
C LEU A 381 -21.21 -4.03 18.13
N GLY A 382 -20.91 -3.60 19.35
CA GLY A 382 -21.41 -2.35 19.92
C GLY A 382 -20.89 -1.08 19.22
N GLY A 383 -19.77 -1.18 18.51
CA GLY A 383 -19.11 -0.09 17.78
C GLY A 383 -17.97 -0.62 16.92
N GLY A 384 -17.17 0.29 16.34
CA GLY A 384 -15.91 -0.07 15.70
C GLY A 384 -14.97 -0.74 16.69
N LEU A 385 -14.27 -1.80 16.29
CA LEU A 385 -13.44 -2.61 17.19
C LEU A 385 -12.08 -2.91 16.54
N THR A 386 -11.02 -2.54 17.24
CA THR A 386 -9.66 -2.97 16.94
C THR A 386 -9.20 -3.88 18.08
N VAL A 387 -8.75 -5.08 17.76
CA VAL A 387 -8.14 -6.02 18.71
C VAL A 387 -6.71 -6.27 18.28
N ALA A 388 -5.76 -5.90 19.12
CA ALA A 388 -4.35 -6.20 18.96
C ALA A 388 -3.91 -7.21 20.02
N SER A 389 -3.27 -8.29 19.61
CA SER A 389 -2.84 -9.38 20.48
C SER A 389 -1.44 -9.81 20.16
N GLU A 390 -0.56 -9.79 21.14
CA GLU A 390 0.78 -10.38 21.04
C GLU A 390 0.72 -11.92 20.87
N ASN A 391 -0.34 -12.54 21.38
CA ASN A 391 -0.59 -13.97 21.33
C ASN A 391 -1.58 -14.30 20.20
N PRO A 392 -1.74 -15.59 19.83
CA PRO A 392 -2.73 -16.02 18.86
C PRO A 392 -4.16 -15.57 19.20
N LEU A 393 -4.90 -15.17 18.17
CA LEU A 393 -6.29 -14.69 18.26
C LEU A 393 -7.22 -15.62 17.50
N TYR A 394 -8.27 -16.06 18.18
CA TYR A 394 -9.32 -16.89 17.60
C TYR A 394 -10.65 -16.13 17.62
N THR A 395 -11.46 -16.28 16.59
CA THR A 395 -12.89 -15.94 16.66
C THR A 395 -13.71 -17.21 16.57
N LEU A 396 -14.78 -17.32 17.34
CA LEU A 396 -15.68 -18.48 17.30
C LEU A 396 -17.07 -18.07 16.84
N GLY A 397 -17.49 -18.63 15.73
CA GLY A 397 -18.80 -18.41 15.16
C GLY A 397 -18.90 -17.12 14.34
N ASP A 398 -20.13 -16.66 14.15
CA ASP A 398 -20.42 -15.45 13.41
C ASP A 398 -19.79 -14.23 14.10
N PHE A 399 -18.99 -13.48 13.35
CA PHE A 399 -18.32 -12.30 13.87
C PHE A 399 -18.62 -11.11 12.95
N ASN A 400 -19.12 -9.99 13.53
CA ASN A 400 -19.47 -8.78 12.79
C ASN A 400 -20.39 -9.03 11.57
N SER A 401 -21.30 -10.00 11.70
CA SER A 401 -22.21 -10.39 10.61
C SER A 401 -23.50 -9.58 10.59
N VAL A 402 -23.90 -8.99 11.73
CA VAL A 402 -25.12 -8.18 11.92
C VAL A 402 -24.72 -6.73 12.15
N ASN A 403 -25.35 -5.78 11.45
CA ASN A 403 -25.09 -4.34 11.59
C ASN A 403 -23.59 -4.00 11.54
N LYS A 404 -22.91 -4.50 10.51
CA LYS A 404 -21.44 -4.48 10.35
C LYS A 404 -20.80 -3.16 10.76
N LYS A 405 -19.74 -3.23 11.55
CA LYS A 405 -18.92 -2.12 12.02
C LYS A 405 -17.49 -2.25 11.45
N PRO A 406 -16.73 -1.16 11.38
CA PRO A 406 -15.30 -1.26 11.10
C PRO A 406 -14.59 -2.14 12.13
N VAL A 407 -13.81 -3.12 11.67
CA VAL A 407 -13.06 -4.05 12.53
C VAL A 407 -11.66 -4.23 12.02
N SER A 408 -10.71 -4.28 12.96
CA SER A 408 -9.33 -4.73 12.71
C SER A 408 -8.95 -5.77 13.76
N LEU A 409 -8.46 -6.92 13.30
CA LEU A 409 -7.90 -7.99 14.15
C LEU A 409 -6.43 -8.13 13.78
N MET A 410 -5.55 -7.90 14.75
CA MET A 410 -4.09 -7.97 14.59
C MET A 410 -3.52 -8.89 15.67
N ALA A 411 -2.80 -9.91 15.26
CA ALA A 411 -2.21 -10.88 16.18
C ALA A 411 -1.03 -11.60 15.53
N ASP A 412 -0.26 -12.31 16.34
CA ASP A 412 0.76 -13.25 15.85
C ASP A 412 0.16 -14.26 14.85
N ALA A 413 -1.01 -14.80 15.19
CA ALA A 413 -1.82 -15.61 14.27
C ALA A 413 -3.32 -15.32 14.47
N VAL A 414 -4.09 -15.21 13.39
CA VAL A 414 -5.55 -15.05 13.47
C VAL A 414 -6.25 -16.26 12.88
N THR A 415 -7.15 -16.86 13.65
CA THR A 415 -7.93 -18.04 13.23
C THR A 415 -9.42 -17.83 13.39
N PHE A 416 -10.17 -18.08 12.32
CA PHE A 416 -11.63 -18.03 12.32
C PHE A 416 -12.21 -19.44 12.46
N LEU A 417 -12.88 -19.68 13.57
CA LEU A 417 -13.54 -20.96 13.88
C LEU A 417 -15.03 -20.86 13.53
N SER A 418 -15.56 -21.87 12.84
CA SER A 418 -16.98 -21.88 12.45
C SER A 418 -17.92 -22.04 13.64
N ASN A 419 -19.21 -21.71 13.47
CA ASN A 419 -20.27 -21.95 14.47
C ASN A 419 -20.38 -23.43 14.89
N GLN A 420 -19.97 -24.35 14.02
CA GLN A 420 -20.01 -25.78 14.27
C GLN A 420 -18.70 -26.33 14.83
N TRP A 421 -17.68 -25.46 14.94
CA TRP A 421 -16.42 -25.87 15.54
C TRP A 421 -16.66 -26.23 17.00
N LYS A 422 -16.33 -27.45 17.33
CA LYS A 422 -16.33 -27.94 18.71
C LYS A 422 -14.89 -28.29 19.05
N ALA A 423 -14.44 -27.89 20.23
CA ALA A 423 -13.26 -28.46 20.83
C ALA A 423 -13.53 -29.97 21.02
N LYS A 424 -13.37 -30.74 19.96
CA LYS A 424 -13.39 -32.20 20.10
C LYS A 424 -12.09 -32.62 20.76
N ASN A 425 -12.16 -33.66 21.60
CA ASN A 425 -11.01 -34.47 21.91
C ASN A 425 -10.43 -34.93 20.59
N PHE A 426 -9.34 -34.34 20.15
CA PHE A 426 -8.65 -34.67 18.90
C PHE A 426 -7.85 -35.97 19.00
N ASP A 427 -8.12 -36.83 19.99
CA ASP A 427 -7.57 -38.15 20.13
C ASP A 427 -8.02 -39.14 19.03
N THR A 428 -8.78 -38.63 18.02
CA THR A 428 -9.36 -39.50 16.98
C THR A 428 -9.48 -38.82 15.62
N LEU A 429 -8.43 -38.11 15.15
CA LEU A 429 -8.29 -37.78 13.73
C LEU A 429 -6.99 -38.31 13.18
#